data_0afc496d05dd5b0fcaa0d061e3eeb6f0
#
_entry.id   0afc496d05dd5b0fcaa0d061e3eeb6f0
#
_cell.length_a   1.000
_cell.length_b   1.000
_cell.length_c   1.000
_cell.angle_alpha   90.00
_cell.angle_beta   90.00
_cell.angle_gamma   90.00
#
_symmetry.space_group_name_H-M   'P 1'
#
loop_
_entity.id
_entity.type
_entity.pdbx_description
1 polymer ?
#
loop_
_entity_poly.entity_id
_entity_poly.type
_entity_poly.pdbx_seq_one_letter_code
_entity_poly.pdbx_strand_id
1 'polypeptide(L)'
;MSTLFQKIFNRGIPSKKHTRIHRNNFADFHAPLKENRFFATIISMRFVAVLLQLMGSLAFLLYGMKLMSDGVQKSAGEKLQRALSAMTGNRFKALLTGTFITMIIQSSGATTVMVVTFVNAGLLTLKQSAGVIFGANIGTTVTAWIVSIFGFNFKISNFAFPIFGIGFFLTLTKRNLNKNIGEALMGFGLLFIGLEMLSEALSLKPEQLERFKWFSQMQDFGALSILIAFVIGITITAIMHSSSAFSAIVITLAYNGIVNWEFAAALTLGSGIGSTVDAVLAAINGSTNAKRAALIHVLFNVVGTIVALIFFHPFLSFVEFLTPKNANIAIRISILHTAFKTISTILFLPFTNQIVAISEKLIKENANDKKNFYKLDYVESALGKENVGAYIVRAEKEIANLTDLATEMFDRIQVGLMKRDQKFIDEHLEQIERAENYADQMHEQLSRYIVHIERLAVNEKQLNNLSIMLSIIGELENMTDECLSIGLLLKRSIEKNMQFETEDTDRLIPYVELVRQFLQFIHININKHLDAEKLEMAKELEDQIDLFRKNLKRIARKRLEKGADVKSELLYIDLVRQIEKIGDRAFGIAEALGQTV
;
A
#
# COMPACT_ATOMS: atom_id res chain seq x y z
N MET A 1 -10.00 -38.48 16.91
CA MET A 1 -10.04 -38.88 15.48
C MET A 1 -9.09 -40.03 15.14
N SER A 2 -7.93 -40.19 15.79
CA SER A 2 -6.98 -41.30 15.51
C SER A 2 -7.51 -42.69 15.82
N THR A 3 -8.36 -42.82 16.80
CA THR A 3 -8.94 -44.13 17.26
C THR A 3 -10.07 -44.66 16.38
N LEU A 4 -10.73 -43.79 15.62
CA LEU A 4 -11.77 -44.20 14.66
C LEU A 4 -11.18 -44.73 13.35
N PHE A 5 -10.07 -44.16 12.93
CA PHE A 5 -9.33 -44.57 11.73
C PHE A 5 -8.61 -45.91 11.95
N GLN A 6 -8.06 -46.19 13.15
CA GLN A 6 -7.43 -47.46 13.46
C GLN A 6 -8.43 -48.61 13.52
N LYS A 7 -9.69 -48.36 13.92
CA LYS A 7 -10.74 -49.42 13.96
C LYS A 7 -11.24 -49.84 12.57
N ILE A 8 -11.14 -49.01 11.56
CA ILE A 8 -11.52 -49.36 10.17
C ILE A 8 -10.42 -50.19 9.50
N PHE A 9 -9.16 -50.02 9.88
CA PHE A 9 -8.03 -50.75 9.27
C PHE A 9 -7.76 -52.14 9.85
N ASN A 10 -8.27 -52.46 11.03
CA ASN A 10 -8.00 -53.74 11.70
C ASN A 10 -9.11 -54.82 11.56
N ARG A 11 -10.09 -54.58 10.70
CA ARG A 11 -11.08 -55.62 10.38
C ARG A 11 -10.79 -56.26 9.02
N GLY A 12 -10.09 -57.42 9.03
CA GLY A 12 -10.12 -58.29 7.88
C GLY A 12 -8.87 -59.05 7.50
N ILE A 13 -8.33 -59.88 8.38
CA ILE A 13 -7.57 -61.05 7.91
C ILE A 13 -7.99 -62.24 8.83
N PRO A 14 -8.77 -63.21 8.34
CA PRO A 14 -8.98 -64.44 9.03
C PRO A 14 -7.81 -65.40 8.76
N SER A 15 -7.27 -65.99 9.83
CA SER A 15 -6.23 -67.04 9.82
C SER A 15 -6.71 -68.30 9.12
N LYS A 16 -5.93 -68.85 8.21
CA LYS A 16 -6.16 -70.16 7.58
C LYS A 16 -5.88 -71.27 8.55
N LYS A 17 -6.90 -72.07 8.87
CA LYS A 17 -6.77 -73.44 9.36
C LYS A 17 -6.54 -74.41 8.18
N HIS A 18 -5.54 -75.31 8.37
CA HIS A 18 -5.25 -76.42 7.47
C HIS A 18 -6.44 -77.36 7.35
N THR A 19 -6.81 -77.67 6.12
CA THR A 19 -7.44 -78.99 5.80
C THR A 19 -6.91 -79.45 4.44
N ARG A 20 -6.30 -80.65 4.47
CA ARG A 20 -5.96 -81.48 3.28
C ARG A 20 -7.23 -81.93 2.65
N ILE A 21 -7.31 -81.96 1.28
CA ILE A 21 -7.98 -83.03 0.47
C ILE A 21 -7.75 -82.76 -1.03
N HIS A 22 -7.25 -83.82 -1.68
CA HIS A 22 -7.34 -84.33 -3.03
C HIS A 22 -7.24 -83.41 -4.29
N ARG A 23 -6.32 -83.90 -5.17
CA ARG A 23 -6.21 -83.66 -6.61
C ARG A 23 -7.58 -83.94 -7.33
N ASN A 24 -7.93 -83.03 -8.22
CA ASN A 24 -8.17 -83.38 -9.68
C ASN A 24 -8.69 -82.17 -10.42
N ASN A 25 -8.13 -82.04 -11.65
CA ASN A 25 -8.67 -81.49 -12.88
C ASN A 25 -8.85 -79.97 -13.11
N PHE A 26 -8.03 -79.52 -14.02
CA PHE A 26 -8.30 -78.68 -15.22
C PHE A 26 -9.34 -77.58 -15.17
N ALA A 27 -8.88 -76.46 -15.68
CA ALA A 27 -9.64 -75.31 -16.15
C ALA A 27 -10.07 -74.28 -15.04
N ASP A 28 -9.24 -73.35 -14.80
CA ASP A 28 -9.70 -71.94 -14.59
C ASP A 28 -8.55 -70.94 -14.85
N PHE A 29 -8.46 -70.57 -16.12
CA PHE A 29 -7.55 -69.55 -16.64
C PHE A 29 -8.21 -68.16 -16.52
N HIS A 30 -8.82 -67.83 -15.37
CA HIS A 30 -9.46 -66.52 -15.16
C HIS A 30 -9.30 -65.94 -13.74
N ALA A 31 -8.11 -65.96 -13.16
CA ALA A 31 -7.89 -65.36 -11.84
C ALA A 31 -6.86 -64.21 -11.73
N PRO A 32 -6.24 -63.65 -12.80
CA PRO A 32 -5.36 -62.48 -12.59
C PRO A 32 -6.05 -61.10 -12.74
N LEU A 33 -7.30 -61.03 -13.26
CA LEU A 33 -7.91 -59.73 -13.57
C LEU A 33 -8.61 -59.05 -12.39
N LYS A 34 -9.00 -59.76 -11.34
CA LYS A 34 -9.64 -59.17 -10.16
C LYS A 34 -8.63 -58.63 -9.16
N GLU A 35 -7.46 -59.27 -8.97
CA GLU A 35 -6.38 -58.75 -8.11
C GLU A 35 -5.77 -57.48 -8.69
N ASN A 36 -5.54 -57.43 -10.00
CA ASN A 36 -5.02 -56.22 -10.66
C ASN A 36 -5.95 -55.00 -10.56
N ARG A 37 -7.27 -55.19 -10.64
CA ARG A 37 -8.26 -54.10 -10.46
C ARG A 37 -8.30 -53.64 -9.00
N PHE A 38 -8.25 -54.53 -8.03
CA PHE A 38 -8.25 -54.17 -6.60
C PHE A 38 -6.96 -53.42 -6.23
N PHE A 39 -5.78 -53.89 -6.66
CA PHE A 39 -4.52 -53.19 -6.49
C PHE A 39 -4.50 -51.84 -7.24
N ALA A 40 -5.01 -51.76 -8.45
CA ALA A 40 -5.14 -50.50 -9.20
C ALA A 40 -6.05 -49.50 -8.49
N THR A 41 -7.16 -49.95 -7.87
CA THR A 41 -8.10 -49.11 -7.12
C THR A 41 -7.43 -48.61 -5.81
N ILE A 42 -6.75 -49.47 -5.06
CA ILE A 42 -6.01 -49.06 -3.83
C ILE A 42 -4.89 -48.08 -4.17
N ILE A 43 -4.17 -48.27 -5.26
CA ILE A 43 -3.13 -47.41 -5.75
C ILE A 43 -3.70 -46.04 -6.15
N SER A 44 -4.84 -46.03 -6.85
CA SER A 44 -5.58 -44.82 -7.23
C SER A 44 -6.08 -44.06 -5.99
N MET A 45 -6.65 -44.75 -4.99
CA MET A 45 -7.09 -44.12 -3.75
C MET A 45 -5.94 -43.51 -2.93
N ARG A 46 -4.77 -44.17 -2.88
CA ARG A 46 -3.60 -43.63 -2.21
C ARG A 46 -3.04 -42.41 -2.92
N PHE A 47 -3.03 -42.41 -4.25
CA PHE A 47 -2.61 -41.25 -5.03
C PHE A 47 -3.52 -40.04 -4.80
N VAL A 48 -4.83 -40.26 -4.81
CA VAL A 48 -5.83 -39.23 -4.52
C VAL A 48 -5.66 -38.71 -3.08
N ALA A 49 -5.37 -39.56 -2.09
CA ALA A 49 -5.14 -39.15 -0.73
C ALA A 49 -3.89 -38.25 -0.59
N VAL A 50 -2.78 -38.60 -1.26
CA VAL A 50 -1.57 -37.76 -1.30
C VAL A 50 -1.85 -36.43 -1.98
N LEU A 51 -2.57 -36.42 -3.09
CA LEU A 51 -2.94 -35.19 -3.79
C LEU A 51 -3.81 -34.28 -2.90
N LEU A 52 -4.79 -34.83 -2.21
CA LEU A 52 -5.64 -34.07 -1.27
C LEU A 52 -4.83 -33.54 -0.08
N GLN A 53 -3.87 -34.33 0.43
CA GLN A 53 -2.97 -33.89 1.49
C GLN A 53 -2.06 -32.74 1.03
N LEU A 54 -1.51 -32.83 -0.18
CA LEU A 54 -0.72 -31.74 -0.78
C LEU A 54 -1.56 -30.47 -0.95
N MET A 55 -2.79 -30.60 -1.49
CA MET A 55 -3.70 -29.47 -1.63
C MET A 55 -4.05 -28.85 -0.28
N GLY A 56 -4.34 -29.65 0.75
CA GLY A 56 -4.62 -29.17 2.11
C GLY A 56 -3.43 -28.47 2.74
N SER A 57 -2.24 -29.05 2.64
CA SER A 57 -0.99 -28.47 3.16
C SER A 57 -0.69 -27.13 2.48
N LEU A 58 -0.85 -27.08 1.15
CA LEU A 58 -0.68 -25.86 0.37
C LEU A 58 -1.71 -24.78 0.78
N ALA A 59 -2.96 -25.18 1.02
CA ALA A 59 -3.99 -24.26 1.49
C ALA A 59 -3.65 -23.66 2.85
N PHE A 60 -3.16 -24.44 3.81
CA PHE A 60 -2.69 -23.93 5.12
C PHE A 60 -1.52 -22.97 4.97
N LEU A 61 -0.54 -23.31 4.14
CA LEU A 61 0.62 -22.46 3.88
C LEU A 61 0.21 -21.13 3.27
N LEU A 62 -0.59 -21.15 2.20
CA LEU A 62 -1.04 -19.96 1.48
C LEU A 62 -1.94 -19.08 2.34
N TYR A 63 -2.90 -19.69 3.03
CA TYR A 63 -3.81 -18.96 3.91
C TYR A 63 -3.08 -18.39 5.12
N GLY A 64 -2.14 -19.14 5.69
CA GLY A 64 -1.28 -18.68 6.78
C GLY A 64 -0.46 -17.46 6.40
N MET A 65 0.18 -17.48 5.23
CA MET A 65 0.93 -16.32 4.71
C MET A 65 0.03 -15.12 4.47
N LYS A 66 -1.15 -15.32 3.88
CA LYS A 66 -2.12 -14.25 3.68
C LYS A 66 -2.58 -13.64 5.00
N LEU A 67 -2.99 -14.46 5.95
CA LEU A 67 -3.47 -14.01 7.26
C LEU A 67 -2.38 -13.27 8.04
N MET A 68 -1.12 -13.75 7.99
CA MET A 68 0.03 -13.08 8.59
C MET A 68 0.25 -11.69 7.97
N SER A 69 0.30 -11.61 6.64
CA SER A 69 0.50 -10.35 5.90
C SER A 69 -0.64 -9.36 6.17
N ASP A 70 -1.89 -9.80 6.08
CA ASP A 70 -3.08 -8.97 6.30
C ASP A 70 -3.13 -8.44 7.77
N GLY A 71 -2.80 -9.29 8.75
CA GLY A 71 -2.75 -8.91 10.17
C GLY A 71 -1.67 -7.86 10.47
N VAL A 72 -0.47 -8.02 9.90
CA VAL A 72 0.62 -7.04 10.01
C VAL A 72 0.25 -5.74 9.32
N GLN A 73 -0.31 -5.80 8.11
CA GLN A 73 -0.72 -4.63 7.34
C GLN A 73 -1.80 -3.82 8.07
N LYS A 74 -2.82 -4.48 8.62
CA LYS A 74 -3.86 -3.82 9.42
C LYS A 74 -3.30 -3.20 10.70
N SER A 75 -2.29 -3.82 11.33
CA SER A 75 -1.69 -3.32 12.59
C SER A 75 -0.84 -2.07 12.39
N ALA A 76 -0.15 -1.96 11.29
CA ALA A 76 0.86 -0.93 11.05
C ALA A 76 0.60 -0.09 9.78
N GLY A 77 -0.47 -0.38 9.03
CA GLY A 77 -0.71 0.11 7.67
C GLY A 77 -0.63 1.63 7.52
N GLU A 78 -1.35 2.40 8.34
CA GLU A 78 -1.32 3.87 8.27
C GLU A 78 0.06 4.44 8.57
N LYS A 79 0.76 3.91 9.59
CA LYS A 79 2.13 4.35 9.93
C LYS A 79 3.11 4.04 8.81
N LEU A 80 2.99 2.85 8.18
CA LEU A 80 3.83 2.46 7.05
C LEU A 80 3.55 3.33 5.82
N GLN A 81 2.30 3.69 5.57
CA GLN A 81 1.91 4.56 4.47
C GLN A 81 2.44 5.99 4.65
N ARG A 82 2.29 6.55 5.85
CA ARG A 82 2.88 7.86 6.20
C ARG A 82 4.41 7.82 6.12
N ALA A 83 5.05 6.73 6.56
CA ALA A 83 6.49 6.54 6.40
C ALA A 83 6.89 6.50 4.92
N LEU A 84 6.11 5.82 4.07
CA LEU A 84 6.35 5.74 2.63
C LEU A 84 6.30 7.13 1.98
N SER A 85 5.32 7.97 2.30
CA SER A 85 5.20 9.32 1.75
C SER A 85 6.29 10.27 2.27
N ALA A 86 6.69 10.15 3.55
CA ALA A 86 7.63 11.07 4.19
C ALA A 86 9.11 10.72 3.95
N MET A 87 9.46 9.42 3.85
CA MET A 87 10.86 8.95 3.85
C MET A 87 11.44 8.69 2.46
N THR A 88 10.83 9.19 1.40
CA THR A 88 11.26 8.93 0.01
C THR A 88 12.02 10.09 -0.63
N GLY A 89 12.56 11.03 0.15
CA GLY A 89 13.21 12.24 -0.32
C GLY A 89 14.38 12.05 -1.30
N ASN A 90 15.04 10.88 -1.31
CA ASN A 90 16.01 10.49 -2.34
C ASN A 90 15.94 8.99 -2.63
N ARG A 91 16.57 8.56 -3.75
CA ARG A 91 16.55 7.16 -4.22
C ARG A 91 17.06 6.14 -3.19
N PHE A 92 18.04 6.48 -2.35
CA PHE A 92 18.56 5.59 -1.32
C PHE A 92 17.60 5.46 -0.13
N LYS A 93 17.02 6.58 0.32
CA LYS A 93 15.98 6.55 1.35
C LYS A 93 14.76 5.78 0.85
N ALA A 94 14.33 6.00 -0.40
CA ALA A 94 13.25 5.26 -1.02
C ALA A 94 13.52 3.75 -1.09
N LEU A 95 14.74 3.35 -1.45
CA LEU A 95 15.17 1.95 -1.45
C LEU A 95 15.06 1.33 -0.05
N LEU A 96 15.63 1.98 0.95
CA LEU A 96 15.59 1.48 2.34
C LEU A 96 14.16 1.40 2.85
N THR A 97 13.34 2.42 2.57
CA THR A 97 11.91 2.43 2.94
C THR A 97 11.17 1.26 2.31
N GLY A 98 11.33 1.04 1.00
CA GLY A 98 10.71 -0.09 0.31
C GLY A 98 11.16 -1.45 0.85
N THR A 99 12.47 -1.60 1.13
CA THR A 99 13.02 -2.81 1.74
C THR A 99 12.39 -3.07 3.10
N PHE A 100 12.37 -2.06 3.97
CA PHE A 100 11.88 -2.18 5.33
C PHE A 100 10.37 -2.44 5.41
N ILE A 101 9.59 -1.72 4.60
CA ILE A 101 8.13 -1.91 4.53
C ILE A 101 7.81 -3.33 4.06
N THR A 102 8.44 -3.80 2.99
CA THR A 102 8.18 -5.15 2.46
C THR A 102 8.65 -6.23 3.42
N MET A 103 9.77 -6.02 4.11
CA MET A 103 10.26 -6.93 5.16
C MET A 103 9.24 -7.07 6.30
N ILE A 104 8.57 -5.99 6.70
CA ILE A 104 7.53 -6.00 7.74
C ILE A 104 6.24 -6.64 7.21
N ILE A 105 5.72 -6.16 6.07
CA ILE A 105 4.45 -6.63 5.49
C ILE A 105 4.56 -8.06 4.97
N GLN A 106 5.76 -8.54 4.62
CA GLN A 106 6.03 -9.86 4.02
C GLN A 106 5.31 -10.06 2.66
N SER A 107 4.97 -8.96 1.98
CA SER A 107 4.29 -8.97 0.68
C SER A 107 4.80 -7.85 -0.22
N SER A 108 5.60 -8.21 -1.23
CA SER A 108 6.02 -7.23 -2.26
C SER A 108 4.86 -6.81 -3.16
N GLY A 109 3.90 -7.71 -3.41
CA GLY A 109 2.69 -7.37 -4.15
C GLY A 109 1.92 -6.23 -3.47
N ALA A 110 1.64 -6.36 -2.16
CA ALA A 110 0.98 -5.30 -1.39
C ALA A 110 1.78 -3.98 -1.38
N THR A 111 3.11 -4.05 -1.21
CA THR A 111 3.97 -2.86 -1.23
C THR A 111 3.98 -2.19 -2.60
N THR A 112 4.08 -2.95 -3.71
CA THR A 112 4.09 -2.37 -5.05
C THR A 112 2.73 -1.82 -5.47
N VAL A 113 1.63 -2.47 -5.10
CA VAL A 113 0.27 -1.93 -5.27
C VAL A 113 0.12 -0.60 -4.53
N MET A 114 0.60 -0.52 -3.28
CA MET A 114 0.62 0.73 -2.51
C MET A 114 1.43 1.82 -3.22
N VAL A 115 2.62 1.49 -3.74
CA VAL A 115 3.47 2.43 -4.49
C VAL A 115 2.76 2.92 -5.75
N VAL A 116 2.16 2.02 -6.53
CA VAL A 116 1.38 2.39 -7.74
C VAL A 116 0.22 3.32 -7.38
N THR A 117 -0.50 3.01 -6.29
CA THR A 117 -1.60 3.86 -5.79
C THR A 117 -1.08 5.24 -5.36
N PHE A 118 0.07 5.33 -4.70
CA PHE A 118 0.67 6.60 -4.29
C PHE A 118 1.17 7.42 -5.48
N VAL A 119 1.72 6.79 -6.50
CA VAL A 119 2.09 7.46 -7.75
C VAL A 119 0.83 7.96 -8.47
N ASN A 120 -0.21 7.14 -8.52
CA ASN A 120 -1.50 7.53 -9.08
C ASN A 120 -2.10 8.72 -8.34
N ALA A 121 -1.97 8.74 -7.02
CA ALA A 121 -2.38 9.83 -6.15
C ALA A 121 -1.45 11.05 -6.18
N GLY A 122 -0.35 11.04 -6.96
CA GLY A 122 0.65 12.11 -6.96
C GLY A 122 1.38 12.30 -5.62
N LEU A 123 1.30 11.31 -4.72
CA LEU A 123 2.02 11.31 -3.43
C LEU A 123 3.48 10.90 -3.60
N LEU A 124 3.80 10.17 -4.66
CA LEU A 124 5.15 9.77 -5.03
C LEU A 124 5.45 10.13 -6.48
N THR A 125 6.65 10.64 -6.71
CA THR A 125 7.19 10.79 -8.07
C THR A 125 7.62 9.44 -8.64
N LEU A 126 7.74 9.32 -9.97
CA LEU A 126 8.25 8.11 -10.62
C LEU A 126 9.65 7.72 -10.15
N LYS A 127 10.53 8.70 -9.86
CA LYS A 127 11.88 8.43 -9.35
C LYS A 127 11.87 7.84 -7.94
N GLN A 128 11.00 8.36 -7.08
CA GLN A 128 10.81 7.84 -5.72
C GLN A 128 10.21 6.43 -5.77
N SER A 129 9.19 6.23 -6.60
CA SER A 129 8.55 4.92 -6.76
C SER A 129 9.52 3.84 -7.25
N ALA A 130 10.40 4.16 -8.19
CA ALA A 130 11.42 3.23 -8.66
C ALA A 130 12.34 2.78 -7.51
N GLY A 131 12.80 3.71 -6.65
CA GLY A 131 13.60 3.37 -5.47
C GLY A 131 12.86 2.44 -4.51
N VAL A 132 11.59 2.74 -4.20
CA VAL A 132 10.77 1.90 -3.32
C VAL A 132 10.54 0.50 -3.93
N ILE A 133 10.24 0.41 -5.22
CA ILE A 133 10.04 -0.86 -5.94
C ILE A 133 11.31 -1.72 -5.89
N PHE A 134 12.48 -1.13 -6.12
CA PHE A 134 13.75 -1.86 -6.02
C PHE A 134 13.98 -2.37 -4.60
N GLY A 135 13.70 -1.55 -3.58
CA GLY A 135 13.76 -1.96 -2.18
C GLY A 135 12.77 -3.06 -1.83
N ALA A 136 11.53 -2.98 -2.30
CA ALA A 136 10.52 -3.99 -2.07
C ALA A 136 10.95 -5.37 -2.59
N ASN A 137 11.65 -5.41 -3.73
CA ASN A 137 12.22 -6.65 -4.27
C ASN A 137 13.28 -7.26 -3.34
N ILE A 138 14.12 -6.46 -2.69
CA ILE A 138 15.06 -6.96 -1.67
C ILE A 138 14.31 -7.46 -0.43
N GLY A 139 13.34 -6.67 0.07
CA GLY A 139 12.56 -7.01 1.26
C GLY A 139 11.83 -8.35 1.17
N THR A 140 11.39 -8.74 -0.04
CA THR A 140 10.73 -10.03 -0.31
C THR A 140 11.63 -11.23 0.05
N THR A 141 12.95 -11.08 -0.06
CA THR A 141 13.88 -12.21 0.16
C THR A 141 13.90 -12.68 1.62
N VAL A 142 13.46 -11.84 2.56
CA VAL A 142 13.39 -12.17 3.99
C VAL A 142 12.44 -13.34 4.25
N THR A 143 11.36 -13.49 3.47
CA THR A 143 10.46 -14.65 3.59
C THR A 143 11.20 -15.97 3.35
N ALA A 144 12.08 -16.02 2.33
CA ALA A 144 12.86 -17.20 2.04
C ALA A 144 13.79 -17.57 3.23
N TRP A 145 14.38 -16.57 3.88
CA TRP A 145 15.19 -16.77 5.08
C TRP A 145 14.35 -17.26 6.28
N ILE A 146 13.17 -16.68 6.50
CA ILE A 146 12.25 -17.14 7.55
C ILE A 146 11.91 -18.61 7.34
N VAL A 147 11.54 -19.01 6.14
CA VAL A 147 11.21 -20.39 5.79
C VAL A 147 12.42 -21.31 5.95
N SER A 148 13.59 -20.92 5.44
CA SER A 148 14.81 -21.76 5.48
C SER A 148 15.33 -21.97 6.89
N ILE A 149 15.35 -20.91 7.71
CA ILE A 149 15.89 -20.97 9.07
C ILE A 149 14.89 -21.65 10.00
N PHE A 150 13.68 -21.14 10.04
CA PHE A 150 12.69 -21.59 11.01
C PHE A 150 11.92 -22.84 10.57
N GLY A 151 11.71 -23.04 9.26
CA GLY A 151 11.01 -24.21 8.74
C GLY A 151 11.85 -25.49 8.79
N PHE A 152 13.14 -25.39 8.47
CA PHE A 152 13.97 -26.59 8.24
C PHE A 152 15.13 -26.75 9.23
N ASN A 153 15.67 -25.65 9.81
CA ASN A 153 16.77 -25.75 10.77
C ASN A 153 16.29 -25.87 12.23
N PHE A 154 15.28 -25.07 12.64
CA PHE A 154 14.86 -24.99 14.03
C PHE A 154 13.58 -25.78 14.38
N LYS A 155 12.95 -26.46 13.39
CA LYS A 155 11.68 -27.18 13.58
C LYS A 155 10.68 -26.36 14.41
N ILE A 156 10.47 -25.09 13.98
CA ILE A 156 9.59 -24.15 14.70
C ILE A 156 8.13 -24.63 14.72
N SER A 157 7.80 -25.67 13.92
CA SER A 157 6.51 -26.36 13.95
C SER A 157 6.07 -26.75 15.34
N ASN A 158 7.01 -27.11 16.25
CA ASN A 158 6.70 -27.39 17.66
C ASN A 158 6.11 -26.18 18.39
N PHE A 159 6.41 -24.97 17.96
CA PHE A 159 5.89 -23.72 18.51
C PHE A 159 4.72 -23.15 17.69
N ALA A 160 4.47 -23.68 16.50
CA ALA A 160 3.43 -23.20 15.61
C ALA A 160 2.03 -23.30 16.23
N PHE A 161 1.71 -24.43 16.89
CA PHE A 161 0.45 -24.60 17.61
C PHE A 161 0.29 -23.62 18.79
N PRO A 162 1.27 -23.48 19.72
CA PRO A 162 1.19 -22.46 20.76
C PRO A 162 1.04 -21.04 20.22
N ILE A 163 1.80 -20.65 19.19
CA ILE A 163 1.72 -19.32 18.57
C ILE A 163 0.34 -19.10 17.94
N PHE A 164 -0.18 -20.10 17.23
CA PHE A 164 -1.54 -20.06 16.68
C PHE A 164 -2.59 -19.88 17.79
N GLY A 165 -2.46 -20.63 18.90
CA GLY A 165 -3.37 -20.53 20.04
C GLY A 165 -3.34 -19.15 20.70
N ILE A 166 -2.15 -18.59 20.97
CA ILE A 166 -2.00 -17.22 21.48
C ILE A 166 -2.64 -16.21 20.52
N GLY A 167 -2.36 -16.34 19.21
CA GLY A 167 -2.96 -15.51 18.18
C GLY A 167 -4.48 -15.57 18.22
N PHE A 168 -5.06 -16.76 18.33
CA PHE A 168 -6.51 -16.95 18.41
C PHE A 168 -7.12 -16.21 19.61
N PHE A 169 -6.56 -16.35 20.80
CA PHE A 169 -7.06 -15.65 22.00
C PHE A 169 -6.93 -14.13 21.88
N LEU A 170 -5.90 -13.63 21.21
CA LEU A 170 -5.76 -12.19 20.94
C LEU A 170 -6.85 -11.68 19.99
N THR A 171 -7.32 -12.49 19.04
CA THR A 171 -8.44 -12.08 18.15
C THR A 171 -9.76 -11.90 18.86
N LEU A 172 -9.94 -12.54 20.04
CA LEU A 172 -11.15 -12.40 20.86
C LEU A 172 -11.19 -11.12 21.69
N THR A 173 -10.09 -10.35 21.71
CA THR A 173 -10.02 -9.08 22.45
C THR A 173 -10.81 -7.98 21.74
N LYS A 174 -11.35 -7.02 22.51
CA LYS A 174 -12.07 -5.86 21.94
C LYS A 174 -11.15 -4.83 21.26
N ARG A 175 -9.85 -4.87 21.52
CA ARG A 175 -8.88 -3.92 20.95
C ARG A 175 -8.48 -4.33 19.53
N ASN A 176 -8.79 -3.49 18.55
CA ASN A 176 -8.48 -3.76 17.13
C ASN A 176 -6.99 -4.09 16.88
N LEU A 177 -6.07 -3.38 17.54
CA LEU A 177 -4.63 -3.66 17.42
C LEU A 177 -4.29 -5.09 17.87
N ASN A 178 -4.81 -5.54 19.01
CA ASN A 178 -4.56 -6.89 19.52
C ASN A 178 -5.16 -7.94 18.58
N LYS A 179 -6.36 -7.67 18.04
CA LYS A 179 -7.02 -8.54 17.07
C LYS A 179 -6.18 -8.71 15.80
N ASN A 180 -5.66 -7.61 15.25
CA ASN A 180 -4.81 -7.65 14.06
C ASN A 180 -3.47 -8.37 14.32
N ILE A 181 -2.85 -8.14 15.48
CA ILE A 181 -1.65 -8.89 15.90
C ILE A 181 -2.00 -10.39 16.08
N GLY A 182 -3.17 -10.69 16.64
CA GLY A 182 -3.67 -12.06 16.75
C GLY A 182 -3.80 -12.74 15.39
N GLU A 183 -4.38 -12.07 14.39
CA GLU A 183 -4.46 -12.56 13.01
C GLU A 183 -3.06 -12.83 12.43
N ALA A 184 -2.09 -11.94 12.66
CA ALA A 184 -0.71 -12.13 12.21
C ALA A 184 -0.04 -13.35 12.85
N LEU A 185 -0.20 -13.56 14.17
CA LEU A 185 0.35 -14.71 14.87
C LEU A 185 -0.33 -16.02 14.46
N MET A 186 -1.66 -16.01 14.26
CA MET A 186 -2.37 -17.18 13.71
C MET A 186 -1.85 -17.53 12.31
N GLY A 187 -1.67 -16.51 11.47
CA GLY A 187 -1.11 -16.67 10.13
C GLY A 187 0.28 -17.28 10.15
N PHE A 188 1.16 -16.80 11.04
CA PHE A 188 2.49 -17.35 11.25
C PHE A 188 2.44 -18.84 11.69
N GLY A 189 1.58 -19.18 12.65
CA GLY A 189 1.37 -20.57 13.08
C GLY A 189 0.90 -21.47 11.93
N LEU A 190 -0.12 -21.04 11.17
CA LEU A 190 -0.65 -21.78 10.03
C LEU A 190 0.38 -21.98 8.91
N LEU A 191 1.21 -20.96 8.65
CA LEU A 191 2.30 -21.04 7.65
C LEU A 191 3.21 -22.24 7.99
N PHE A 192 3.69 -22.34 9.23
CA PHE A 192 4.62 -23.40 9.60
C PHE A 192 3.95 -24.77 9.75
N ILE A 193 2.69 -24.83 10.21
CA ILE A 193 1.89 -26.07 10.17
C ILE A 193 1.74 -26.55 8.73
N GLY A 194 1.36 -25.64 7.80
CA GLY A 194 1.23 -25.96 6.38
C GLY A 194 2.56 -26.40 5.74
N LEU A 195 3.67 -25.75 6.13
CA LEU A 195 5.01 -26.09 5.65
C LEU A 195 5.43 -27.50 6.10
N GLU A 196 5.20 -27.86 7.36
CA GLU A 196 5.48 -29.19 7.91
C GLU A 196 4.64 -30.25 7.20
N MET A 197 3.31 -30.03 7.12
CA MET A 197 2.41 -30.95 6.44
C MET A 197 2.78 -31.13 4.96
N LEU A 198 3.20 -30.05 4.27
CA LEU A 198 3.67 -30.10 2.89
C LEU A 198 4.97 -30.93 2.79
N SER A 199 5.92 -30.71 3.68
CA SER A 199 7.17 -31.46 3.71
C SER A 199 6.93 -32.96 3.99
N GLU A 200 6.02 -33.28 4.91
CA GLU A 200 5.64 -34.68 5.19
C GLU A 200 4.97 -35.34 3.97
N ALA A 201 4.04 -34.64 3.31
CA ALA A 201 3.36 -35.13 2.11
C ALA A 201 4.32 -35.36 0.94
N LEU A 202 5.41 -34.56 0.86
CA LEU A 202 6.46 -34.67 -0.16
C LEU A 202 7.61 -35.62 0.23
N SER A 203 7.67 -36.11 1.47
CA SER A 203 8.62 -37.14 1.92
C SER A 203 8.22 -38.51 1.35
N LEU A 204 8.38 -38.65 0.02
CA LEU A 204 7.98 -39.81 -0.73
C LEU A 204 8.94 -40.98 -0.48
N LYS A 205 8.38 -42.20 -0.31
CA LYS A 205 9.19 -43.41 -0.26
C LYS A 205 9.83 -43.70 -1.63
N PRO A 206 10.97 -44.41 -1.71
CA PRO A 206 11.63 -44.72 -2.96
C PRO A 206 10.74 -45.30 -4.05
N GLU A 207 9.77 -46.15 -3.68
CA GLU A 207 8.78 -46.76 -4.59
C GLU A 207 7.79 -45.74 -5.19
N GLN A 208 7.60 -44.62 -4.51
CA GLN A 208 6.73 -43.53 -4.97
C GLN A 208 7.49 -42.55 -5.87
N LEU A 209 8.78 -42.34 -5.60
CA LEU A 209 9.69 -41.55 -6.44
C LEU A 209 9.82 -42.14 -7.86
N GLU A 210 9.73 -43.47 -8.03
CA GLU A 210 9.73 -44.08 -9.35
C GLU A 210 8.61 -43.60 -10.28
N ARG A 211 7.46 -43.22 -9.74
CA ARG A 211 6.32 -42.68 -10.52
C ARG A 211 6.53 -41.24 -10.97
N PHE A 212 7.42 -40.52 -10.31
CA PHE A 212 7.83 -39.18 -10.67
C PHE A 212 9.10 -39.16 -11.53
N LYS A 213 9.57 -40.31 -12.03
CA LYS A 213 10.75 -40.39 -12.91
C LYS A 213 10.63 -39.46 -14.12
N TRP A 214 9.44 -39.28 -14.68
CA TRP A 214 9.22 -38.35 -15.77
C TRP A 214 9.56 -36.90 -15.38
N PHE A 215 9.28 -36.50 -14.13
CA PHE A 215 9.57 -35.17 -13.62
C PHE A 215 11.08 -35.01 -13.35
N SER A 216 11.75 -36.04 -12.82
CA SER A 216 13.21 -35.99 -12.67
C SER A 216 13.92 -35.99 -14.03
N GLN A 217 13.40 -36.73 -15.02
CA GLN A 217 13.93 -36.71 -16.40
C GLN A 217 13.79 -35.33 -17.05
N MET A 218 12.72 -34.57 -16.78
CA MET A 218 12.58 -33.19 -17.25
C MET A 218 13.70 -32.28 -16.73
N GLN A 219 14.28 -32.59 -15.57
CA GLN A 219 15.36 -31.81 -14.98
C GLN A 219 16.74 -32.09 -15.64
N ASP A 220 16.84 -33.16 -16.42
CA ASP A 220 18.09 -33.59 -17.09
C ASP A 220 18.18 -33.09 -18.55
N PHE A 221 17.22 -32.32 -19.05
CA PHE A 221 17.22 -31.76 -20.41
C PHE A 221 18.18 -30.54 -20.59
N GLY A 222 19.11 -30.32 -19.69
CA GLY A 222 20.08 -29.23 -19.78
C GLY A 222 19.41 -27.84 -19.87
N ALA A 223 19.77 -27.02 -20.85
CA ALA A 223 19.25 -25.67 -21.01
C ALA A 223 17.71 -25.62 -21.15
N LEU A 224 17.08 -26.66 -21.74
CA LEU A 224 15.64 -26.74 -21.87
C LEU A 224 14.95 -26.91 -20.51
N SER A 225 15.58 -27.68 -19.60
CA SER A 225 15.05 -27.84 -18.23
C SER A 225 15.03 -26.51 -17.47
N ILE A 226 16.06 -25.68 -17.62
CA ILE A 226 16.14 -24.34 -17.05
C ILE A 226 15.01 -23.46 -17.59
N LEU A 227 14.78 -23.50 -18.90
CA LEU A 227 13.70 -22.71 -19.54
C LEU A 227 12.30 -23.18 -19.07
N ILE A 228 12.08 -24.48 -18.98
CA ILE A 228 10.82 -25.04 -18.48
C ILE A 228 10.58 -24.61 -17.02
N ALA A 229 11.56 -24.78 -16.14
CA ALA A 229 11.48 -24.35 -14.75
C ALA A 229 11.18 -22.84 -14.63
N PHE A 230 11.87 -22.05 -15.43
CA PHE A 230 11.67 -20.61 -15.49
C PHE A 230 10.23 -20.22 -15.87
N VAL A 231 9.67 -20.81 -16.93
CA VAL A 231 8.29 -20.57 -17.36
C VAL A 231 7.29 -21.03 -16.30
N ILE A 232 7.53 -22.20 -15.67
CA ILE A 232 6.72 -22.68 -14.55
C ILE A 232 6.75 -21.66 -13.39
N GLY A 233 7.92 -21.15 -13.05
CA GLY A 233 8.09 -20.14 -12.01
C GLY A 233 7.29 -18.87 -12.28
N ILE A 234 7.33 -18.35 -13.51
CA ILE A 234 6.51 -17.21 -13.94
C ILE A 234 5.03 -17.52 -13.78
N THR A 235 4.57 -18.61 -14.38
CA THR A 235 3.16 -18.94 -14.51
C THR A 235 2.52 -19.19 -13.15
N ILE A 236 3.14 -20.03 -12.32
CA ILE A 236 2.58 -20.37 -11.01
C ILE A 236 2.57 -19.15 -10.10
N THR A 237 3.64 -18.35 -10.09
CA THR A 237 3.70 -17.13 -9.27
C THR A 237 2.65 -16.11 -9.73
N ALA A 238 2.44 -15.95 -11.03
CA ALA A 238 1.41 -15.06 -11.57
C ALA A 238 -0.01 -15.49 -11.18
N ILE A 239 -0.29 -16.82 -11.16
CA ILE A 239 -1.58 -17.37 -10.73
C ILE A 239 -1.78 -17.23 -9.21
N MET A 240 -0.71 -17.48 -8.44
CA MET A 240 -0.76 -17.43 -6.97
C MET A 240 -0.76 -16.01 -6.40
N HIS A 241 -0.38 -15.01 -7.18
CA HIS A 241 -0.20 -13.63 -6.73
C HIS A 241 0.73 -13.50 -5.51
N SER A 242 1.70 -14.43 -5.35
CA SER A 242 2.61 -14.45 -4.20
C SER A 242 3.94 -15.15 -4.52
N SER A 243 4.98 -14.36 -4.77
CA SER A 243 6.34 -14.87 -4.93
C SER A 243 6.91 -15.46 -3.63
N SER A 244 6.49 -14.92 -2.49
CA SER A 244 6.91 -15.42 -1.17
C SER A 244 6.37 -16.83 -0.91
N ALA A 245 5.09 -17.07 -1.22
CA ALA A 245 4.47 -18.39 -1.11
C ALA A 245 5.12 -19.38 -2.09
N PHE A 246 5.34 -18.96 -3.32
CA PHE A 246 6.00 -19.80 -4.32
C PHE A 246 7.45 -20.15 -3.91
N SER A 247 8.21 -19.19 -3.35
CA SER A 247 9.54 -19.44 -2.81
C SER A 247 9.54 -20.50 -1.71
N ALA A 248 8.55 -20.46 -0.79
CA ALA A 248 8.41 -21.47 0.26
C ALA A 248 8.15 -22.87 -0.33
N ILE A 249 7.33 -22.98 -1.39
CA ILE A 249 7.08 -24.22 -2.10
C ILE A 249 8.38 -24.73 -2.76
N VAL A 250 9.09 -23.88 -3.49
CA VAL A 250 10.35 -24.24 -4.18
C VAL A 250 11.40 -24.73 -3.16
N ILE A 251 11.55 -24.03 -2.04
CA ILE A 251 12.45 -24.42 -0.95
C ILE A 251 12.06 -25.81 -0.42
N THR A 252 10.77 -26.05 -0.20
CA THR A 252 10.28 -27.34 0.31
C THR A 252 10.49 -28.48 -0.68
N LEU A 253 10.22 -28.25 -1.96
CA LEU A 253 10.47 -29.22 -3.02
C LEU A 253 11.97 -29.59 -3.16
N ALA A 254 12.82 -28.58 -3.09
CA ALA A 254 14.27 -28.77 -3.15
C ALA A 254 14.81 -29.47 -1.90
N TYR A 255 14.31 -29.11 -0.71
CA TYR A 255 14.70 -29.72 0.56
C TYR A 255 14.35 -31.22 0.61
N ASN A 256 13.21 -31.61 0.05
CA ASN A 256 12.76 -33.00 -0.04
C ASN A 256 13.35 -33.74 -1.28
N GLY A 257 14.27 -33.12 -2.05
CA GLY A 257 14.98 -33.75 -3.16
C GLY A 257 14.12 -33.99 -4.41
N ILE A 258 12.94 -33.34 -4.52
CA ILE A 258 12.05 -33.46 -5.68
C ILE A 258 12.55 -32.63 -6.84
N VAL A 259 13.14 -31.46 -6.57
CA VAL A 259 13.78 -30.59 -7.56
C VAL A 259 15.26 -30.46 -7.26
N ASN A 260 16.09 -30.49 -8.30
CA ASN A 260 17.53 -30.27 -8.18
C ASN A 260 17.85 -28.77 -8.03
N TRP A 261 19.12 -28.46 -7.75
CA TRP A 261 19.59 -27.10 -7.51
C TRP A 261 19.32 -26.13 -8.67
N GLU A 262 19.67 -26.54 -9.89
CA GLU A 262 19.52 -25.70 -11.08
C GLU A 262 18.05 -25.43 -11.41
N PHE A 263 17.21 -26.46 -11.29
CA PHE A 263 15.77 -26.33 -11.50
C PHE A 263 15.12 -25.40 -10.47
N ALA A 264 15.47 -25.55 -9.18
CA ALA A 264 15.01 -24.68 -8.10
C ALA A 264 15.47 -23.23 -8.31
N ALA A 265 16.68 -23.02 -8.76
CA ALA A 265 17.20 -21.69 -9.09
C ALA A 265 16.40 -21.05 -10.23
N ALA A 266 16.15 -21.79 -11.31
CA ALA A 266 15.38 -21.29 -12.45
C ALA A 266 13.92 -20.98 -12.08
N LEU A 267 13.27 -21.82 -11.26
CA LEU A 267 11.94 -21.56 -10.68
C LEU A 267 11.94 -20.24 -9.90
N THR A 268 12.95 -20.04 -9.04
CA THR A 268 13.07 -18.83 -8.20
C THR A 268 13.28 -17.57 -9.04
N LEU A 269 14.11 -17.62 -10.09
CA LEU A 269 14.30 -16.51 -11.01
C LEU A 269 13.01 -16.17 -11.77
N GLY A 270 12.26 -17.18 -12.24
CA GLY A 270 10.98 -17.01 -12.91
C GLY A 270 9.92 -16.35 -12.02
N SER A 271 9.93 -16.68 -10.74
CA SER A 271 8.96 -16.11 -9.78
C SER A 271 9.03 -14.59 -9.68
N GLY A 272 10.23 -14.03 -9.90
CA GLY A 272 10.43 -12.58 -9.90
C GLY A 272 9.59 -11.87 -10.97
N ILE A 273 9.49 -12.42 -12.18
CA ILE A 273 8.64 -11.87 -13.25
C ILE A 273 7.16 -12.11 -12.93
N GLY A 274 6.79 -13.31 -12.48
CA GLY A 274 5.40 -13.62 -12.12
C GLY A 274 4.82 -12.66 -11.07
N SER A 275 5.64 -12.18 -10.13
CA SER A 275 5.23 -11.24 -9.08
C SER A 275 4.86 -9.83 -9.61
N THR A 276 5.23 -9.49 -10.85
CA THR A 276 4.92 -8.16 -11.41
C THR A 276 3.45 -8.01 -11.84
N VAL A 277 2.73 -9.11 -11.96
CA VAL A 277 1.31 -9.12 -12.36
C VAL A 277 0.46 -8.26 -11.41
N ASP A 278 0.73 -8.29 -10.10
CA ASP A 278 0.00 -7.48 -9.11
C ASP A 278 0.11 -5.98 -9.39
N ALA A 279 1.31 -5.50 -9.70
CA ALA A 279 1.54 -4.08 -10.03
C ALA A 279 0.86 -3.69 -11.34
N VAL A 280 0.88 -4.58 -12.34
CA VAL A 280 0.21 -4.33 -13.63
C VAL A 280 -1.30 -4.25 -13.45
N LEU A 281 -1.90 -5.19 -12.71
CA LEU A 281 -3.34 -5.20 -12.43
C LEU A 281 -3.75 -3.94 -11.65
N ALA A 282 -2.95 -3.52 -10.66
CA ALA A 282 -3.22 -2.30 -9.90
C ALA A 282 -3.15 -1.02 -10.76
N ALA A 283 -2.39 -1.03 -11.85
CA ALA A 283 -2.19 0.13 -12.72
C ALA A 283 -3.15 0.20 -13.91
N ILE A 284 -3.92 -0.86 -14.23
CA ILE A 284 -4.73 -0.95 -15.46
C ILE A 284 -5.64 0.27 -15.63
N ASN A 285 -6.38 0.62 -14.58
CA ASN A 285 -7.30 1.76 -14.58
C ASN A 285 -6.66 3.05 -14.01
N GLY A 286 -5.36 3.02 -13.72
CA GLY A 286 -4.64 4.13 -13.12
C GLY A 286 -4.19 5.20 -14.13
N SER A 287 -3.66 6.31 -13.58
CA SER A 287 -3.04 7.39 -14.33
C SER A 287 -1.85 6.90 -15.17
N THR A 288 -1.44 7.73 -16.13
CA THR A 288 -0.24 7.47 -16.94
C THR A 288 0.99 7.17 -16.06
N ASN A 289 1.17 7.90 -14.96
CA ASN A 289 2.30 7.69 -14.07
C ASN A 289 2.17 6.40 -13.23
N ALA A 290 0.97 5.99 -12.85
CA ALA A 290 0.73 4.68 -12.21
C ALA A 290 1.15 3.52 -13.14
N LYS A 291 0.76 3.58 -14.42
CA LYS A 291 1.17 2.61 -15.45
C LYS A 291 2.68 2.59 -15.67
N ARG A 292 3.32 3.77 -15.68
CA ARG A 292 4.79 3.89 -15.74
C ARG A 292 5.48 3.26 -14.54
N ALA A 293 4.96 3.43 -13.33
CA ALA A 293 5.49 2.80 -12.12
C ALA A 293 5.38 1.27 -12.17
N ALA A 294 4.26 0.72 -12.64
CA ALA A 294 4.10 -0.72 -12.86
C ALA A 294 5.08 -1.23 -13.93
N LEU A 295 5.27 -0.49 -15.02
CA LEU A 295 6.24 -0.83 -16.06
C LEU A 295 7.68 -0.85 -15.52
N ILE A 296 8.05 0.07 -14.63
CA ILE A 296 9.37 0.08 -13.97
C ILE A 296 9.57 -1.23 -13.19
N HIS A 297 8.54 -1.72 -12.48
CA HIS A 297 8.60 -3.00 -11.76
C HIS A 297 8.80 -4.19 -12.73
N VAL A 298 8.07 -4.19 -13.86
CA VAL A 298 8.23 -5.21 -14.90
C VAL A 298 9.64 -5.16 -15.48
N LEU A 299 10.11 -3.98 -15.89
CA LEU A 299 11.47 -3.82 -16.47
C LEU A 299 12.56 -4.29 -15.53
N PHE A 300 12.47 -3.95 -14.24
CA PHE A 300 13.43 -4.40 -13.23
C PHE A 300 13.50 -5.92 -13.16
N ASN A 301 12.36 -6.60 -13.08
CA ASN A 301 12.34 -8.06 -12.96
C ASN A 301 12.70 -8.75 -14.28
N VAL A 302 12.18 -8.30 -15.41
CA VAL A 302 12.45 -8.92 -16.73
C VAL A 302 13.92 -8.78 -17.10
N VAL A 303 14.46 -7.56 -17.08
CA VAL A 303 15.86 -7.33 -17.47
C VAL A 303 16.82 -7.97 -16.48
N GLY A 304 16.57 -7.83 -15.17
CA GLY A 304 17.40 -8.49 -14.15
C GLY A 304 17.43 -10.01 -14.32
N THR A 305 16.29 -10.62 -14.62
CA THR A 305 16.19 -12.07 -14.84
C THR A 305 16.87 -12.50 -16.14
N ILE A 306 16.73 -11.73 -17.24
CA ILE A 306 17.44 -12.02 -18.51
C ILE A 306 18.95 -12.02 -18.27
N VAL A 307 19.48 -11.02 -17.56
CA VAL A 307 20.90 -10.96 -17.22
C VAL A 307 21.31 -12.18 -16.38
N ALA A 308 20.53 -12.54 -15.36
CA ALA A 308 20.80 -13.72 -14.54
C ALA A 308 20.76 -15.04 -15.33
N LEU A 309 19.88 -15.17 -16.33
CA LEU A 309 19.82 -16.34 -17.20
C LEU A 309 20.99 -16.40 -18.19
N ILE A 310 21.43 -15.28 -18.75
CA ILE A 310 22.63 -15.23 -19.62
C ILE A 310 23.88 -15.70 -18.85
N PHE A 311 24.01 -15.29 -17.60
CA PHE A 311 25.08 -15.66 -16.71
C PHE A 311 24.70 -16.76 -15.71
N PHE A 312 23.81 -17.69 -16.09
CA PHE A 312 23.18 -18.62 -15.14
C PHE A 312 24.19 -19.44 -14.35
N HIS A 313 25.09 -20.19 -15.01
CA HIS A 313 26.08 -21.01 -14.32
C HIS A 313 27.14 -20.19 -13.54
N PRO A 314 27.70 -19.09 -14.07
CA PRO A 314 28.54 -18.18 -13.29
C PRO A 314 27.83 -17.63 -12.05
N PHE A 315 26.56 -17.29 -12.19
CA PHE A 315 25.75 -16.79 -11.05
C PHE A 315 25.52 -17.88 -10.00
N LEU A 316 25.19 -19.11 -10.40
CA LEU A 316 25.08 -20.23 -9.46
C LEU A 316 26.39 -20.52 -8.73
N SER A 317 27.54 -20.52 -9.44
CA SER A 317 28.85 -20.69 -8.83
C SER A 317 29.18 -19.59 -7.82
N PHE A 318 28.79 -18.35 -8.11
CA PHE A 318 28.90 -17.23 -7.16
C PHE A 318 28.03 -17.44 -5.91
N VAL A 319 26.79 -17.91 -6.08
CA VAL A 319 25.92 -18.24 -4.94
C VAL A 319 26.49 -19.39 -4.12
N GLU A 320 27.08 -20.40 -4.76
CA GLU A 320 27.77 -21.50 -4.08
C GLU A 320 28.97 -21.02 -3.28
N PHE A 321 29.75 -20.09 -3.82
CA PHE A 321 30.86 -19.45 -3.09
C PHE A 321 30.38 -18.70 -1.85
N LEU A 322 29.24 -18.03 -1.91
CA LEU A 322 28.63 -17.34 -0.75
C LEU A 322 27.98 -18.30 0.26
N THR A 323 27.72 -19.54 -0.15
CA THR A 323 27.01 -20.51 0.68
C THR A 323 27.96 -21.20 1.66
N PRO A 324 27.68 -21.20 2.98
CA PRO A 324 28.47 -21.96 3.94
C PRO A 324 28.52 -23.45 3.58
N LYS A 325 29.70 -24.09 3.74
CA LYS A 325 29.93 -25.50 3.34
C LYS A 325 28.91 -26.49 3.93
N ASN A 326 28.37 -26.20 5.12
CA ASN A 326 27.42 -27.06 5.82
C ASN A 326 25.96 -26.59 5.66
N ALA A 327 25.70 -25.62 4.79
CA ALA A 327 24.35 -25.12 4.59
C ALA A 327 23.52 -26.11 3.75
N ASN A 328 22.27 -26.31 4.15
CA ASN A 328 21.31 -27.08 3.38
C ASN A 328 20.85 -26.31 2.13
N ILE A 329 20.16 -26.99 1.22
CA ILE A 329 19.68 -26.41 -0.04
C ILE A 329 18.68 -25.25 0.20
N ALA A 330 17.93 -25.26 1.30
CA ALA A 330 16.99 -24.20 1.65
C ALA A 330 17.73 -22.86 1.87
N ILE A 331 18.83 -22.87 2.62
CA ILE A 331 19.70 -21.71 2.82
C ILE A 331 20.31 -21.26 1.51
N ARG A 332 20.78 -22.20 0.66
CA ARG A 332 21.35 -21.89 -0.67
C ARG A 332 20.35 -21.14 -1.55
N ILE A 333 19.07 -21.56 -1.57
CA ILE A 333 18.00 -20.89 -2.33
C ILE A 333 17.74 -19.49 -1.76
N SER A 334 17.79 -19.31 -0.43
CA SER A 334 17.61 -17.99 0.19
C SER A 334 18.76 -17.04 -0.17
N ILE A 335 20.00 -17.53 -0.20
CA ILE A 335 21.18 -16.77 -0.66
C ILE A 335 21.03 -16.41 -2.13
N LEU A 336 20.63 -17.36 -2.99
CA LEU A 336 20.37 -17.11 -4.41
C LEU A 336 19.33 -15.99 -4.60
N HIS A 337 18.20 -16.07 -3.92
CA HIS A 337 17.15 -15.08 -4.03
C HIS A 337 17.63 -13.68 -3.58
N THR A 338 18.36 -13.62 -2.45
CA THR A 338 18.91 -12.36 -1.92
C THR A 338 19.99 -11.81 -2.84
N ALA A 339 20.94 -12.63 -3.29
CA ALA A 339 21.98 -12.21 -4.22
C ALA A 339 21.41 -11.69 -5.53
N PHE A 340 20.43 -12.40 -6.12
CA PHE A 340 19.75 -11.98 -7.34
C PHE A 340 19.11 -10.60 -7.20
N LYS A 341 18.27 -10.39 -6.16
CA LYS A 341 17.56 -9.13 -5.96
C LYS A 341 18.51 -7.98 -5.60
N THR A 342 19.54 -8.25 -4.80
CA THR A 342 20.53 -7.25 -4.40
C THR A 342 21.41 -6.83 -5.58
N ILE A 343 21.94 -7.78 -6.37
CA ILE A 343 22.75 -7.48 -7.55
C ILE A 343 21.92 -6.72 -8.57
N SER A 344 20.68 -7.17 -8.86
CA SER A 344 19.77 -6.45 -9.74
C SER A 344 19.57 -5.01 -9.26
N THR A 345 19.33 -4.81 -7.96
CA THR A 345 19.16 -3.46 -7.40
C THR A 345 20.41 -2.60 -7.55
N ILE A 346 21.60 -3.14 -7.27
CA ILE A 346 22.87 -2.41 -7.42
C ILE A 346 23.08 -2.02 -8.89
N LEU A 347 22.73 -2.89 -9.84
CA LEU A 347 22.83 -2.61 -11.27
C LEU A 347 21.83 -1.52 -11.72
N PHE A 348 20.59 -1.56 -11.23
CA PHE A 348 19.53 -0.67 -11.70
C PHE A 348 19.50 0.69 -10.99
N LEU A 349 19.90 0.77 -9.73
CA LEU A 349 19.81 1.98 -8.92
C LEU A 349 20.54 3.21 -9.50
N PRO A 350 21.75 3.09 -10.07
CA PRO A 350 22.42 4.19 -10.76
C PRO A 350 21.65 4.70 -11.98
N PHE A 351 20.95 3.80 -12.68
CA PHE A 351 20.21 4.05 -13.92
C PHE A 351 18.72 4.38 -13.70
N THR A 352 18.31 4.74 -12.48
CA THR A 352 16.92 5.07 -12.15
C THR A 352 16.33 6.12 -13.10
N ASN A 353 17.10 7.17 -13.45
CA ASN A 353 16.64 8.21 -14.36
C ASN A 353 16.39 7.69 -15.77
N GLN A 354 17.25 6.81 -16.26
CA GLN A 354 17.14 6.20 -17.60
C GLN A 354 15.92 5.26 -17.67
N ILE A 355 15.69 4.48 -16.60
CA ILE A 355 14.53 3.58 -16.51
C ILE A 355 13.23 4.37 -16.49
N VAL A 356 13.18 5.48 -15.75
CA VAL A 356 12.04 6.41 -15.74
C VAL A 356 11.84 6.97 -17.17
N ALA A 357 12.89 7.47 -17.81
CA ALA A 357 12.79 8.00 -19.18
C ALA A 357 12.32 6.93 -20.20
N ILE A 358 12.76 5.66 -20.05
CA ILE A 358 12.25 4.56 -20.87
C ILE A 358 10.75 4.34 -20.62
N SER A 359 10.30 4.37 -19.36
CA SER A 359 8.89 4.20 -19.04
C SER A 359 8.02 5.35 -19.61
N GLU A 360 8.53 6.59 -19.58
CA GLU A 360 7.88 7.77 -20.16
C GLU A 360 7.81 7.71 -21.69
N LYS A 361 8.85 7.16 -22.34
CA LYS A 361 8.87 6.97 -23.80
C LYS A 361 7.90 5.88 -24.27
N LEU A 362 7.79 4.78 -23.49
CA LEU A 362 6.92 3.65 -23.82
C LEU A 362 5.44 3.96 -23.54
N ILE A 363 5.16 4.66 -22.43
CA ILE A 363 3.81 5.05 -22.04
C ILE A 363 3.72 6.57 -22.13
N LYS A 364 3.14 7.06 -23.24
CA LYS A 364 2.96 8.49 -23.49
C LYS A 364 1.80 9.06 -22.67
N GLU A 365 1.88 10.36 -22.34
CA GLU A 365 0.77 11.06 -21.69
C GLU A 365 -0.45 11.14 -22.62
N ASN A 366 -1.62 10.91 -22.07
CA ASN A 366 -2.88 11.16 -22.78
C ASN A 366 -3.15 12.67 -22.82
N ALA A 367 -3.64 13.17 -23.97
CA ALA A 367 -4.00 14.58 -24.14
C ALA A 367 -5.09 15.05 -23.14
N ASN A 368 -5.85 14.13 -22.54
CA ASN A 368 -6.86 14.42 -21.54
C ASN A 368 -6.29 14.71 -20.14
N ASP A 369 -5.01 14.38 -19.88
CA ASP A 369 -4.35 14.67 -18.60
C ASP A 369 -3.99 16.17 -18.44
N LYS A 370 -4.22 16.98 -19.49
CA LYS A 370 -3.85 18.42 -19.55
C LYS A 370 -5.02 19.40 -19.39
N LYS A 371 -6.24 18.96 -19.10
CA LYS A 371 -7.34 19.90 -18.88
C LYS A 371 -7.27 20.52 -17.49
N ASN A 372 -7.36 21.86 -17.44
CA ASN A 372 -7.36 22.72 -16.24
C ASN A 372 -8.58 22.51 -15.31
N PHE A 373 -9.11 21.32 -15.19
CA PHE A 373 -10.16 20.97 -14.25
C PHE A 373 -9.56 20.12 -13.15
N TYR A 374 -9.84 20.50 -11.91
CA TYR A 374 -9.49 19.66 -10.78
C TYR A 374 -10.29 18.36 -10.88
N LYS A 375 -9.59 17.23 -10.88
CA LYS A 375 -10.21 15.91 -10.92
C LYS A 375 -9.50 14.98 -9.94
N LEU A 376 -10.25 14.49 -8.98
CA LEU A 376 -9.78 13.52 -8.03
C LEU A 376 -10.27 12.13 -8.45
N ASP A 377 -9.47 11.43 -9.26
CA ASP A 377 -9.82 10.11 -9.76
C ASP A 377 -9.74 9.07 -8.62
N TYR A 378 -10.81 8.34 -8.47
CA TYR A 378 -10.89 7.16 -7.63
C TYR A 378 -10.41 5.94 -8.43
N VAL A 379 -9.43 5.20 -7.90
CA VAL A 379 -8.88 4.00 -8.56
C VAL A 379 -9.39 2.78 -7.84
N GLU A 380 -10.39 2.12 -8.41
CA GLU A 380 -10.76 0.78 -8.00
C GLU A 380 -9.60 -0.17 -8.25
N SER A 381 -9.15 -0.85 -7.18
CA SER A 381 -8.14 -1.90 -7.33
C SER A 381 -8.77 -3.09 -8.06
N ALA A 382 -8.24 -3.46 -9.23
CA ALA A 382 -8.64 -4.66 -9.96
C ALA A 382 -8.50 -5.96 -9.14
N LEU A 383 -7.78 -5.91 -8.02
CA LEU A 383 -7.57 -7.01 -7.07
C LEU A 383 -8.61 -7.05 -5.93
N GLY A 384 -9.61 -6.15 -5.92
CA GLY A 384 -10.62 -6.07 -4.86
C GLY A 384 -10.07 -5.75 -3.47
N LYS A 385 -8.81 -5.29 -3.36
CA LYS A 385 -8.17 -4.83 -2.14
C LYS A 385 -8.02 -3.31 -2.21
N GLU A 386 -9.01 -2.61 -1.69
CA GLU A 386 -8.96 -1.16 -1.60
C GLU A 386 -8.01 -0.73 -0.48
N ASN A 387 -7.09 0.17 -0.80
CA ASN A 387 -6.13 0.69 0.16
C ASN A 387 -6.68 1.97 0.80
N VAL A 388 -7.62 1.81 1.76
CA VAL A 388 -8.28 2.89 2.48
C VAL A 388 -7.30 3.92 3.02
N GLY A 389 -6.17 3.49 3.58
CA GLY A 389 -5.18 4.41 4.12
C GLY A 389 -4.51 5.28 3.06
N ALA A 390 -4.28 4.76 1.84
CA ALA A 390 -3.75 5.57 0.75
C ALA A 390 -4.74 6.65 0.31
N TYR A 391 -6.03 6.34 0.34
CA TYR A 391 -7.08 7.30 0.02
C TYR A 391 -7.19 8.40 1.09
N ILE A 392 -7.08 8.06 2.38
CA ILE A 392 -7.04 9.04 3.48
C ILE A 392 -5.82 9.97 3.33
N VAL A 393 -4.61 9.43 3.12
CA VAL A 393 -3.39 10.24 2.91
C VAL A 393 -3.52 11.14 1.67
N ARG A 394 -4.21 10.68 0.62
CA ARG A 394 -4.51 11.52 -0.54
C ARG A 394 -5.44 12.67 -0.16
N ALA A 395 -6.51 12.41 0.58
CA ALA A 395 -7.42 13.45 1.05
C ALA A 395 -6.69 14.47 1.94
N GLU A 396 -5.86 14.01 2.89
CA GLU A 396 -5.00 14.87 3.74
C GLU A 396 -4.14 15.83 2.90
N LYS A 397 -3.53 15.33 1.83
CA LYS A 397 -2.72 16.15 0.93
C LYS A 397 -3.52 17.20 0.18
N GLU A 398 -4.70 16.82 -0.33
CA GLU A 398 -5.55 17.77 -1.05
C GLU A 398 -6.14 18.84 -0.11
N ILE A 399 -6.43 18.50 1.13
CA ILE A 399 -6.82 19.48 2.16
C ILE A 399 -5.67 20.46 2.41
N ALA A 400 -4.42 20.00 2.49
CA ALA A 400 -3.27 20.88 2.60
C ALA A 400 -3.13 21.81 1.36
N ASN A 401 -3.30 21.28 0.15
CA ASN A 401 -3.29 22.07 -1.09
C ASN A 401 -4.41 23.14 -1.09
N LEU A 402 -5.60 22.82 -0.59
CA LEU A 402 -6.71 23.78 -0.48
C LEU A 402 -6.41 24.86 0.58
N THR A 403 -5.73 24.49 1.67
CA THR A 403 -5.27 25.44 2.70
C THR A 403 -4.22 26.41 2.12
N ASP A 404 -3.29 25.90 1.29
CA ASP A 404 -2.31 26.73 0.58
C ASP A 404 -2.99 27.73 -0.34
N LEU A 405 -4.01 27.27 -1.10
CA LEU A 405 -4.78 28.11 -2.00
C LEU A 405 -5.51 29.23 -1.27
N ALA A 406 -6.20 28.91 -0.16
CA ALA A 406 -6.90 29.90 0.65
C ALA A 406 -5.91 30.95 1.24
N THR A 407 -4.75 30.50 1.72
CA THR A 407 -3.69 31.38 2.22
C THR A 407 -3.16 32.31 1.13
N GLU A 408 -2.90 31.78 -0.08
CA GLU A 408 -2.46 32.57 -1.23
C GLU A 408 -3.51 33.62 -1.65
N MET A 409 -4.78 33.25 -1.65
CA MET A 409 -5.89 34.19 -1.92
C MET A 409 -5.91 35.33 -0.91
N PHE A 410 -5.72 35.03 0.39
CA PHE A 410 -5.66 36.06 1.43
C PHE A 410 -4.44 36.98 1.30
N ASP A 411 -3.25 36.43 0.97
CA ASP A 411 -2.05 37.24 0.70
C ASP A 411 -2.28 38.22 -0.47
N ARG A 412 -3.02 37.81 -1.51
CA ARG A 412 -3.40 38.70 -2.64
C ARG A 412 -4.36 39.82 -2.18
N ILE A 413 -5.32 39.50 -1.30
CA ILE A 413 -6.23 40.49 -0.72
C ILE A 413 -5.45 41.49 0.13
N GLN A 414 -4.48 41.07 0.90
CA GLN A 414 -3.62 41.95 1.69
C GLN A 414 -2.95 43.02 0.81
N VAL A 415 -2.49 42.65 -0.40
CA VAL A 415 -1.94 43.61 -1.37
C VAL A 415 -2.99 44.66 -1.76
N GLY A 416 -4.24 44.24 -2.03
CA GLY A 416 -5.35 45.14 -2.37
C GLY A 416 -5.81 46.04 -1.25
N LEU A 417 -5.71 45.57 0.01
CA LEU A 417 -6.02 46.38 1.19
C LEU A 417 -4.96 47.48 1.43
N MET A 418 -3.69 47.17 1.11
CA MET A 418 -2.59 48.14 1.26
C MET A 418 -2.52 49.15 0.10
N LYS A 419 -2.80 48.69 -1.13
CA LYS A 419 -2.72 49.52 -2.34
C LYS A 419 -4.00 49.33 -3.15
N ARG A 420 -4.96 50.19 -2.89
CA ARG A 420 -6.25 50.23 -3.62
C ARG A 420 -6.09 51.00 -4.91
N ASP A 421 -5.55 50.36 -5.93
CA ASP A 421 -5.32 50.95 -7.24
C ASP A 421 -5.89 50.02 -8.34
N GLN A 422 -5.96 50.56 -9.55
CA GLN A 422 -6.47 49.81 -10.71
C GLN A 422 -5.64 48.54 -10.97
N LYS A 423 -4.36 48.56 -10.60
CA LYS A 423 -3.44 47.43 -10.76
C LYS A 423 -3.90 46.20 -9.98
N PHE A 424 -4.50 46.41 -8.78
CA PHE A 424 -5.08 45.30 -8.01
C PHE A 424 -6.21 44.61 -8.80
N ILE A 425 -7.09 45.37 -9.45
CA ILE A 425 -8.18 44.80 -10.24
C ILE A 425 -7.62 44.01 -11.43
N ASP A 426 -6.64 44.58 -12.16
CA ASP A 426 -6.13 44.01 -13.40
C ASP A 426 -5.22 42.76 -13.14
N GLU A 427 -4.47 42.72 -12.05
CA GLU A 427 -3.47 41.66 -11.80
C GLU A 427 -3.90 40.63 -10.75
N HIS A 428 -4.66 41.02 -9.74
CA HIS A 428 -4.96 40.15 -8.60
C HIS A 428 -6.39 39.64 -8.56
N LEU A 429 -7.38 40.46 -8.92
CA LEU A 429 -8.79 40.06 -8.76
C LEU A 429 -9.15 38.88 -9.65
N GLU A 430 -8.75 38.89 -10.91
CA GLU A 430 -8.99 37.76 -11.82
C GLU A 430 -8.36 36.46 -11.33
N GLN A 431 -7.19 36.56 -10.64
CA GLN A 431 -6.54 35.39 -10.06
C GLN A 431 -7.28 34.89 -8.81
N ILE A 432 -7.86 35.78 -8.02
CA ILE A 432 -8.73 35.44 -6.87
C ILE A 432 -9.99 34.73 -7.37
N GLU A 433 -10.66 35.25 -8.41
CA GLU A 433 -11.84 34.62 -9.00
C GLU A 433 -11.54 33.23 -9.59
N ARG A 434 -10.39 33.07 -10.23
CA ARG A 434 -9.94 31.75 -10.74
C ARG A 434 -9.60 30.77 -9.62
N ALA A 435 -9.00 31.27 -8.55
CA ALA A 435 -8.61 30.45 -7.39
C ALA A 435 -9.85 29.96 -6.64
N GLU A 436 -10.87 30.79 -6.47
CA GLU A 436 -12.13 30.39 -5.84
C GLU A 436 -12.87 29.34 -6.69
N ASN A 437 -13.04 29.57 -7.99
CA ASN A 437 -13.61 28.55 -8.89
C ASN A 437 -12.84 27.22 -8.88
N TYR A 438 -11.54 27.24 -8.59
CA TYR A 438 -10.72 26.06 -8.44
C TYR A 438 -10.94 25.41 -7.05
N ALA A 439 -11.08 26.21 -5.99
CA ALA A 439 -11.41 25.77 -4.66
C ALA A 439 -12.78 25.06 -4.59
N ASP A 440 -13.78 25.60 -5.27
CA ASP A 440 -15.11 24.97 -5.42
C ASP A 440 -15.03 23.59 -6.05
N GLN A 441 -14.25 23.45 -7.13
CA GLN A 441 -14.03 22.16 -7.76
C GLN A 441 -13.30 21.19 -6.82
N MET A 442 -12.32 21.69 -6.04
CA MET A 442 -11.63 20.89 -5.03
C MET A 442 -12.61 20.43 -3.94
N HIS A 443 -13.42 21.32 -3.43
CA HIS A 443 -14.44 21.03 -2.41
C HIS A 443 -15.41 19.93 -2.88
N GLU A 444 -15.99 20.10 -4.08
CA GLU A 444 -16.92 19.12 -4.65
C GLU A 444 -16.29 17.74 -4.84
N GLN A 445 -15.08 17.69 -5.43
CA GLN A 445 -14.40 16.44 -5.73
C GLN A 445 -13.88 15.75 -4.47
N LEU A 446 -13.32 16.50 -3.51
CA LEU A 446 -12.86 15.99 -2.23
C LEU A 446 -14.00 15.45 -1.39
N SER A 447 -15.12 16.18 -1.31
CA SER A 447 -16.29 15.72 -0.55
C SER A 447 -16.83 14.42 -1.13
N ARG A 448 -16.96 14.29 -2.45
CA ARG A 448 -17.35 13.03 -3.11
C ARG A 448 -16.36 11.91 -2.84
N TYR A 449 -15.07 12.22 -2.85
CA TYR A 449 -14.00 11.27 -2.62
C TYR A 449 -14.02 10.74 -1.19
N ILE A 450 -14.21 11.59 -0.18
CA ILE A 450 -14.30 11.18 1.22
C ILE A 450 -15.56 10.34 1.47
N VAL A 451 -16.73 10.75 0.97
CA VAL A 451 -17.98 9.97 1.06
C VAL A 451 -17.81 8.59 0.41
N HIS A 452 -17.01 8.48 -0.66
CA HIS A 452 -16.71 7.18 -1.24
C HIS A 452 -15.85 6.32 -0.31
N ILE A 453 -14.82 6.89 0.33
CA ILE A 453 -13.96 6.18 1.30
C ILE A 453 -14.79 5.65 2.49
N GLU A 454 -15.78 6.41 2.97
CA GLU A 454 -16.67 5.99 4.08
C GLU A 454 -17.45 4.71 3.77
N ARG A 455 -17.73 4.42 2.49
CA ARG A 455 -18.43 3.18 2.06
C ARG A 455 -17.52 1.95 2.06
N LEU A 456 -16.23 2.13 2.22
CA LEU A 456 -15.26 1.05 2.28
C LEU A 456 -15.19 0.45 3.70
N ALA A 457 -14.40 -0.60 3.88
CA ALA A 457 -14.17 -1.22 5.18
C ALA A 457 -13.27 -0.35 6.08
N VAL A 458 -13.82 0.79 6.54
CA VAL A 458 -13.16 1.72 7.46
C VAL A 458 -13.47 1.34 8.92
N ASN A 459 -12.53 1.60 9.81
CA ASN A 459 -12.77 1.46 11.25
C ASN A 459 -13.41 2.76 11.82
N GLU A 460 -13.94 2.68 13.04
CA GLU A 460 -14.62 3.80 13.71
C GLU A 460 -13.74 5.06 13.83
N LYS A 461 -12.45 4.89 14.12
CA LYS A 461 -11.48 5.99 14.18
C LYS A 461 -11.30 6.66 12.81
N GLN A 462 -11.19 5.87 11.75
CA GLN A 462 -11.08 6.39 10.38
C GLN A 462 -12.35 7.11 9.96
N LEU A 463 -13.52 6.56 10.30
CA LEU A 463 -14.80 7.18 10.00
C LEU A 463 -14.92 8.56 10.67
N ASN A 464 -14.56 8.66 11.95
CA ASN A 464 -14.54 9.93 12.67
C ASN A 464 -13.60 10.95 12.01
N ASN A 465 -12.36 10.53 11.66
CA ASN A 465 -11.41 11.42 11.00
C ASN A 465 -11.89 11.86 9.60
N LEU A 466 -12.57 11.00 8.82
CA LEU A 466 -13.15 11.37 7.53
C LEU A 466 -14.27 12.42 7.69
N SER A 467 -15.12 12.28 8.71
CA SER A 467 -16.16 13.27 9.04
C SER A 467 -15.56 14.63 9.41
N ILE A 468 -14.45 14.63 10.18
CA ILE A 468 -13.70 15.85 10.52
C ILE A 468 -13.09 16.49 9.26
N MET A 469 -12.53 15.68 8.35
CA MET A 469 -12.01 16.18 7.07
C MET A 469 -13.08 16.87 6.24
N LEU A 470 -14.32 16.33 6.18
CA LEU A 470 -15.44 16.99 5.50
C LEU A 470 -15.75 18.35 6.10
N SER A 471 -15.73 18.46 7.43
CA SER A 471 -15.93 19.75 8.12
C SER A 471 -14.84 20.75 7.76
N ILE A 472 -13.56 20.33 7.77
CA ILE A 472 -12.41 21.19 7.42
C ILE A 472 -12.51 21.69 5.98
N ILE A 473 -12.89 20.82 5.05
CA ILE A 473 -13.05 21.18 3.63
C ILE A 473 -14.13 22.25 3.45
N GLY A 474 -15.25 22.13 4.18
CA GLY A 474 -16.30 23.12 4.15
C GLY A 474 -15.86 24.47 4.73
N GLU A 475 -15.09 24.50 5.82
CA GLU A 475 -14.53 25.74 6.36
C GLU A 475 -13.51 26.39 5.42
N LEU A 476 -12.69 25.61 4.71
CA LEU A 476 -11.74 26.12 3.74
C LEU A 476 -12.43 26.73 2.50
N GLU A 477 -13.51 26.10 2.00
CA GLU A 477 -14.30 26.65 0.89
C GLU A 477 -14.97 27.96 1.31
N ASN A 478 -15.66 27.98 2.46
CA ASN A 478 -16.22 29.24 2.99
C ASN A 478 -15.15 30.34 3.13
N MET A 479 -13.92 29.99 3.50
CA MET A 479 -12.80 30.93 3.61
C MET A 479 -12.41 31.50 2.23
N THR A 480 -12.41 30.70 1.17
CA THR A 480 -12.12 31.16 -0.18
C THR A 480 -13.23 32.07 -0.72
N ASP A 481 -14.49 31.78 -0.41
CA ASP A 481 -15.65 32.63 -0.71
C ASP A 481 -15.54 34.00 -0.03
N GLU A 482 -15.17 34.03 1.25
CA GLU A 482 -14.95 35.31 1.96
C GLU A 482 -13.79 36.09 1.37
N CYS A 483 -12.72 35.42 0.90
CA CYS A 483 -11.64 36.06 0.16
C CYS A 483 -12.15 36.72 -1.13
N LEU A 484 -12.94 36.03 -1.95
CA LEU A 484 -13.53 36.62 -3.15
C LEU A 484 -14.46 37.80 -2.81
N SER A 485 -15.28 37.66 -1.78
CA SER A 485 -16.17 38.73 -1.29
C SER A 485 -15.38 40.01 -0.93
N ILE A 486 -14.23 39.89 -0.25
CA ILE A 486 -13.36 41.02 0.05
C ILE A 486 -12.77 41.63 -1.23
N GLY A 487 -12.32 40.78 -2.17
CA GLY A 487 -11.82 41.23 -3.47
C GLY A 487 -12.85 42.08 -4.25
N LEU A 488 -14.11 41.66 -4.25
CA LEU A 488 -15.22 42.40 -4.87
C LEU A 488 -15.56 43.71 -4.14
N LEU A 489 -15.47 43.74 -2.81
CA LEU A 489 -15.62 44.98 -2.05
C LEU A 489 -14.49 45.97 -2.36
N LEU A 490 -13.23 45.50 -2.49
CA LEU A 490 -12.09 46.31 -2.89
C LEU A 490 -12.28 46.86 -4.31
N LYS A 491 -12.69 46.02 -5.27
CA LYS A 491 -13.05 46.45 -6.61
C LYS A 491 -14.05 47.60 -6.59
N ARG A 492 -15.16 47.43 -5.85
CA ARG A 492 -16.19 48.46 -5.70
C ARG A 492 -15.64 49.75 -5.11
N SER A 493 -14.69 49.68 -4.14
CA SER A 493 -14.07 50.87 -3.55
C SER A 493 -13.21 51.63 -4.55
N ILE A 494 -12.47 50.91 -5.42
CA ILE A 494 -11.60 51.49 -6.43
C ILE A 494 -12.43 52.11 -7.54
N GLU A 495 -13.36 51.37 -8.13
CA GLU A 495 -14.22 51.87 -9.25
C GLU A 495 -15.06 53.09 -8.86
N LYS A 496 -15.49 53.19 -7.61
CA LYS A 496 -16.27 54.31 -7.10
C LYS A 496 -15.43 55.41 -6.45
N ASN A 497 -14.08 55.28 -6.52
CA ASN A 497 -13.13 56.22 -5.93
C ASN A 497 -13.45 56.58 -4.44
N MET A 498 -13.83 55.55 -3.69
CA MET A 498 -14.17 55.70 -2.27
C MET A 498 -12.87 55.86 -1.48
N GLN A 499 -12.72 57.01 -0.79
CA GLN A 499 -11.53 57.28 -0.03
C GLN A 499 -11.71 56.77 1.39
N PHE A 500 -10.74 56.02 1.90
CA PHE A 500 -10.57 55.74 3.31
C PHE A 500 -9.52 56.75 3.86
N GLU A 501 -9.71 57.16 5.12
CA GLU A 501 -8.69 57.97 5.75
C GLU A 501 -7.36 57.19 5.88
N THR A 502 -6.21 57.86 5.84
CA THR A 502 -4.90 57.20 5.93
C THR A 502 -4.78 56.38 7.23
N GLU A 503 -5.35 56.92 8.34
CA GLU A 503 -5.41 56.22 9.62
C GLU A 503 -6.19 54.88 9.56
N ASP A 504 -7.12 54.72 8.63
CA ASP A 504 -7.88 53.51 8.48
C ASP A 504 -7.06 52.39 7.87
N THR A 505 -6.26 52.73 6.88
CA THR A 505 -5.34 51.78 6.29
C THR A 505 -4.29 51.34 7.32
N ASP A 506 -3.73 52.29 8.09
CA ASP A 506 -2.74 51.98 9.13
C ASP A 506 -3.32 51.11 10.26
N ARG A 507 -4.62 51.21 10.56
CA ARG A 507 -5.31 50.37 11.55
C ARG A 507 -5.73 49.01 11.02
N LEU A 508 -5.97 48.89 9.72
CA LEU A 508 -6.27 47.59 9.07
C LEU A 508 -5.05 46.70 9.00
N ILE A 509 -3.84 47.24 8.82
CA ILE A 509 -2.61 46.46 8.67
C ILE A 509 -2.38 45.48 9.82
N PRO A 510 -2.38 45.87 11.11
CA PRO A 510 -2.17 44.92 12.21
C PRO A 510 -3.33 43.91 12.34
N TYR A 511 -4.56 44.28 11.94
CA TYR A 511 -5.71 43.38 11.92
C TYR A 511 -5.58 42.30 10.87
N VAL A 512 -5.20 42.65 9.65
CA VAL A 512 -4.96 41.73 8.56
C VAL A 512 -3.77 40.82 8.85
N GLU A 513 -2.71 41.37 9.44
CA GLU A 513 -1.54 40.57 9.83
C GLU A 513 -1.87 39.54 10.91
N LEU A 514 -2.76 39.85 11.85
CA LEU A 514 -3.22 38.91 12.86
C LEU A 514 -3.99 37.74 12.23
N VAL A 515 -4.89 38.02 11.27
CA VAL A 515 -5.59 36.95 10.52
C VAL A 515 -4.59 36.13 9.71
N ARG A 516 -3.59 36.76 9.09
CA ARG A 516 -2.52 36.06 8.37
C ARG A 516 -1.73 35.11 9.27
N GLN A 517 -1.38 35.56 10.49
CA GLN A 517 -0.73 34.71 11.49
C GLN A 517 -1.60 33.50 11.86
N PHE A 518 -2.91 33.70 11.96
CA PHE A 518 -3.83 32.60 12.22
C PHE A 518 -3.87 31.61 11.05
N LEU A 519 -3.93 32.09 9.81
CA LEU A 519 -3.85 31.22 8.63
C LEU A 519 -2.54 30.44 8.57
N GLN A 520 -1.40 31.04 8.92
CA GLN A 520 -0.13 30.36 9.04
C GLN A 520 -0.14 29.29 10.14
N PHE A 521 -0.76 29.57 11.28
CA PHE A 521 -0.95 28.58 12.34
C PHE A 521 -1.76 27.36 11.83
N ILE A 522 -2.84 27.59 11.10
CA ILE A 522 -3.63 26.51 10.48
C ILE A 522 -2.80 25.75 9.46
N HIS A 523 -2.10 26.44 8.54
CA HIS A 523 -1.25 25.82 7.53
C HIS A 523 -0.18 24.88 8.13
N ILE A 524 0.49 25.27 9.21
CA ILE A 524 1.51 24.46 9.88
C ILE A 524 0.91 23.23 10.57
N ASN A 525 -0.33 23.33 11.05
CA ASN A 525 -0.96 22.30 11.85
C ASN A 525 -2.02 21.49 11.09
N ILE A 526 -2.31 21.81 9.83
CA ILE A 526 -3.29 21.07 9.03
C ILE A 526 -2.95 19.58 9.00
N ASN A 527 -3.96 18.72 9.12
CA ASN A 527 -3.81 17.26 9.22
C ASN A 527 -3.04 16.75 10.46
N LYS A 528 -2.89 17.58 11.51
CA LYS A 528 -2.31 17.19 12.80
C LYS A 528 -3.35 17.37 13.89
N HIS A 529 -3.35 16.45 14.85
CA HIS A 529 -4.13 16.66 16.07
C HIS A 529 -3.63 17.89 16.81
N LEU A 530 -4.54 18.79 17.21
CA LEU A 530 -4.25 19.91 18.10
C LEU A 530 -4.48 19.49 19.54
N ASP A 531 -3.44 19.57 20.34
CA ASP A 531 -3.53 19.44 21.79
C ASP A 531 -4.22 20.66 22.43
N ALA A 532 -4.53 20.56 23.72
CA ALA A 532 -5.23 21.62 24.45
C ALA A 532 -4.46 22.97 24.45
N GLU A 533 -3.11 22.94 24.47
CA GLU A 533 -2.28 24.14 24.44
C GLU A 533 -2.40 24.87 23.09
N LYS A 534 -2.34 24.14 21.99
CA LYS A 534 -2.48 24.72 20.64
C LYS A 534 -3.92 25.21 20.37
N LEU A 535 -4.90 24.51 20.92
CA LEU A 535 -6.30 24.94 20.79
C LEU A 535 -6.55 26.24 21.56
N GLU A 536 -5.94 26.41 22.73
CA GLU A 536 -5.98 27.68 23.48
C GLU A 536 -5.30 28.81 22.72
N MET A 537 -4.11 28.55 22.08
CA MET A 537 -3.47 29.54 21.21
C MET A 537 -4.37 29.97 20.03
N ALA A 538 -5.08 29.02 19.42
CA ALA A 538 -6.02 29.31 18.34
C ALA A 538 -7.16 30.21 18.83
N LYS A 539 -7.67 29.94 20.02
CA LYS A 539 -8.71 30.74 20.65
C LYS A 539 -8.25 32.15 21.01
N GLU A 540 -7.02 32.30 21.52
CA GLU A 540 -6.44 33.61 21.79
C GLU A 540 -6.32 34.46 20.51
N LEU A 541 -5.97 33.84 19.37
CA LEU A 541 -5.91 34.53 18.07
C LEU A 541 -7.31 34.99 17.63
N GLU A 542 -8.32 34.15 17.76
CA GLU A 542 -9.71 34.47 17.44
C GLU A 542 -10.24 35.60 18.33
N ASP A 543 -10.07 35.51 19.66
CA ASP A 543 -10.46 36.53 20.61
C ASP A 543 -9.81 37.91 20.29
N GLN A 544 -8.55 37.92 19.86
CA GLN A 544 -7.86 39.15 19.43
C GLN A 544 -8.45 39.72 18.15
N ILE A 545 -8.74 38.87 17.14
CA ILE A 545 -9.38 39.27 15.88
C ILE A 545 -10.75 39.90 16.17
N ASP A 546 -11.54 39.27 17.02
CA ASP A 546 -12.87 39.76 17.43
C ASP A 546 -12.79 41.12 18.17
N LEU A 547 -11.79 41.29 19.02
CA LEU A 547 -11.52 42.57 19.71
C LEU A 547 -11.14 43.68 18.71
N PHE A 548 -10.26 43.39 17.74
CA PHE A 548 -9.92 44.33 16.67
C PHE A 548 -11.17 44.75 15.88
N ARG A 549 -11.96 43.79 15.41
CA ARG A 549 -13.22 44.06 14.71
C ARG A 549 -14.13 45.00 15.48
N LYS A 550 -14.39 44.70 16.77
CA LYS A 550 -15.23 45.54 17.62
C LYS A 550 -14.72 46.98 17.70
N ASN A 551 -13.42 47.15 17.84
CA ASN A 551 -12.77 48.44 17.90
C ASN A 551 -12.87 49.21 16.58
N LEU A 552 -12.57 48.56 15.44
CA LEU A 552 -12.61 49.20 14.12
C LEU A 552 -14.05 49.64 13.76
N LYS A 553 -15.03 48.75 14.01
CA LYS A 553 -16.47 49.10 13.82
C LYS A 553 -16.92 50.26 14.69
N ARG A 554 -16.45 50.36 15.95
CA ARG A 554 -16.74 51.48 16.84
C ARG A 554 -16.18 52.77 16.31
N ILE A 555 -14.96 52.77 15.76
CA ILE A 555 -14.33 53.96 15.17
C ILE A 555 -15.11 54.43 13.95
N ALA A 556 -15.46 53.52 13.02
CA ALA A 556 -16.26 53.81 11.83
C ALA A 556 -17.65 54.42 12.19
N ARG A 557 -18.32 53.87 13.18
CA ARG A 557 -19.63 54.44 13.67
C ARG A 557 -19.46 55.85 14.21
N LYS A 558 -18.42 56.14 15.00
CA LYS A 558 -18.14 57.49 15.51
C LYS A 558 -17.86 58.49 14.41
N ARG A 559 -17.26 58.06 13.28
CA ARG A 559 -17.03 58.93 12.11
C ARG A 559 -18.33 59.20 11.35
N LEU A 560 -19.19 58.23 11.23
CA LEU A 560 -20.54 58.43 10.68
C LEU A 560 -21.34 59.48 11.48
N GLU A 561 -21.24 59.43 12.82
CA GLU A 561 -21.87 60.42 13.71
C GLU A 561 -21.30 61.83 13.51
N LYS A 562 -20.01 61.94 13.04
CA LYS A 562 -19.32 63.20 12.73
C LYS A 562 -19.51 63.68 11.28
N GLY A 563 -20.29 62.99 10.48
CA GLY A 563 -20.60 63.38 9.12
C GLY A 563 -19.67 62.85 8.04
N ALA A 564 -18.95 61.78 8.31
CA ALA A 564 -18.14 61.09 7.30
C ALA A 564 -19.03 60.49 6.17
N ASP A 565 -18.41 60.21 4.99
CA ASP A 565 -19.18 59.64 3.85
C ASP A 565 -19.74 58.27 4.22
N VAL A 566 -21.07 58.19 4.23
CA VAL A 566 -21.83 57.00 4.62
C VAL A 566 -21.46 55.77 3.78
N LYS A 567 -21.23 55.94 2.47
CA LYS A 567 -20.95 54.82 1.56
C LYS A 567 -19.56 54.21 1.83
N SER A 568 -18.56 55.07 2.04
CA SER A 568 -17.18 54.66 2.34
C SER A 568 -17.10 53.95 3.72
N GLU A 569 -17.76 54.52 4.74
CA GLU A 569 -17.77 53.91 6.08
C GLU A 569 -18.51 52.58 6.17
N LEU A 570 -19.63 52.44 5.45
CA LEU A 570 -20.35 51.17 5.38
C LEU A 570 -19.52 50.09 4.67
N LEU A 571 -18.83 50.46 3.58
CA LEU A 571 -17.96 49.53 2.89
C LEU A 571 -16.75 49.13 3.75
N TYR A 572 -16.18 50.05 4.51
CA TYR A 572 -15.13 49.76 5.49
C TYR A 572 -15.61 48.76 6.57
N ILE A 573 -16.83 48.99 7.13
CA ILE A 573 -17.44 48.06 8.10
C ILE A 573 -17.65 46.67 7.48
N ASP A 574 -18.06 46.61 6.22
CA ASP A 574 -18.24 45.34 5.51
C ASP A 574 -16.89 44.62 5.27
N LEU A 575 -15.84 45.34 4.90
CA LEU A 575 -14.49 44.78 4.79
C LEU A 575 -14.01 44.18 6.13
N VAL A 576 -14.14 44.96 7.22
CA VAL A 576 -13.75 44.52 8.56
C VAL A 576 -14.54 43.26 8.98
N ARG A 577 -15.81 43.16 8.59
CA ARG A 577 -16.65 41.98 8.89
C ARG A 577 -16.23 40.77 8.09
N GLN A 578 -15.91 40.92 6.81
CA GLN A 578 -15.51 39.79 5.98
C GLN A 578 -14.12 39.25 6.38
N ILE A 579 -13.20 40.12 6.80
CA ILE A 579 -11.90 39.71 7.32
C ILE A 579 -12.03 38.91 8.63
N GLU A 580 -12.97 39.31 9.53
CA GLU A 580 -13.24 38.54 10.75
C GLU A 580 -13.74 37.14 10.46
N LYS A 581 -14.66 36.98 9.49
CA LYS A 581 -15.19 35.67 9.16
C LYS A 581 -14.09 34.68 8.73
N ILE A 582 -13.01 35.17 8.08
CA ILE A 582 -11.85 34.31 7.78
C ILE A 582 -11.22 33.79 9.08
N GLY A 583 -11.14 34.63 10.12
CA GLY A 583 -10.69 34.23 11.45
C GLY A 583 -11.61 33.18 12.09
N ASP A 584 -12.94 33.41 12.01
CA ASP A 584 -13.95 32.45 12.50
C ASP A 584 -13.80 31.08 11.81
N ARG A 585 -13.57 31.06 10.47
CA ARG A 585 -13.35 29.82 9.73
C ARG A 585 -12.04 29.13 10.14
N ALA A 586 -10.98 29.91 10.36
CA ALA A 586 -9.71 29.37 10.84
C ALA A 586 -9.88 28.74 12.24
N PHE A 587 -10.69 29.35 13.12
CA PHE A 587 -10.99 28.77 14.43
C PHE A 587 -11.83 27.49 14.31
N GLY A 588 -12.84 27.46 13.44
CA GLY A 588 -13.61 26.24 13.14
C GLY A 588 -12.71 25.08 12.67
N ILE A 589 -11.70 25.36 11.85
CA ILE A 589 -10.70 24.36 11.45
C ILE A 589 -9.87 23.90 12.66
N ALA A 590 -9.44 24.82 13.53
CA ALA A 590 -8.66 24.47 14.73
C ALA A 590 -9.47 23.57 15.68
N GLU A 591 -10.75 23.89 15.93
CA GLU A 591 -11.67 23.04 16.73
C GLU A 591 -11.81 21.64 16.10
N ALA A 592 -12.01 21.56 14.79
CA ALA A 592 -12.09 20.28 14.07
C ALA A 592 -10.80 19.45 14.22
N LEU A 593 -9.63 20.08 14.10
CA LEU A 593 -8.34 19.42 14.30
C LEU A 593 -8.14 18.96 15.76
N GLY A 594 -8.70 19.65 16.75
CA GLY A 594 -8.71 19.23 18.16
C GLY A 594 -9.53 17.96 18.42
N GLN A 595 -10.48 17.63 17.54
CA GLN A 595 -11.34 16.43 17.64
C GLN A 595 -10.74 15.21 16.92
N THR A 596 -9.64 15.35 16.17
CA THR A 596 -8.98 14.21 15.51
C THR A 596 -8.41 13.24 16.54
N VAL A 597 -8.54 11.92 16.31
CA VAL A 597 -8.20 10.86 17.29
C VAL A 597 -6.92 10.10 16.88
#